data_b5dea74ff315577a46da1e4f70a22347
#
_entry.id   b5dea74ff315577a46da1e4f70a22347
#
_cell.length_a   1.000
_cell.length_b   1.000
_cell.length_c   1.000
_cell.angle_alpha   90.00
_cell.angle_beta   90.00
_cell.angle_gamma   90.00
#
_symmetry.space_group_name_H-M   'P 1'
#
loop_
_entity.id
_entity.type
_entity.pdbx_description
1 polymer ?
#
loop_
_entity_poly.entity_id
_entity_poly.type
_entity_poly.pdbx_seq_one_letter_code
_entity_poly.pdbx_strand_id
1 'polypeptide(L)'
;GVLTAYPSDIPPPPVGSGSTVNFAAGQIIGNTTNITLCDPTGACTDGDFAILARNTNQNVVIDVQGYFYRATGSCSSDESDEMVPVGNLCVDKFEASLVDSGGNSTTAACNPDGSDCAGVIFARSVQGVAPAASITQYQAAQACANSSKRLPTTAEWLMAASGTPSGTGSGCNFTGSATATGSNTGCVSTAGALDMVGNVWEWTTELEPTGSGSTDTNNAIARALGDGYDNQGDATTRSLWTTSPQTSEGRIGFRCVR
;
A
#
# COMPACT_ATOMS: atom_id res chain seq x y z
N GLY A 1 -23.63 26.66 -21.59
CA GLY A 1 -22.95 27.00 -20.36
C GLY A 1 -21.64 26.25 -20.20
N VAL A 2 -20.82 26.72 -19.32
CA VAL A 2 -19.50 26.16 -19.04
C VAL A 2 -19.32 26.10 -17.52
N LEU A 3 -18.88 24.95 -17.01
CA LEU A 3 -18.40 24.78 -15.65
C LEU A 3 -16.90 24.52 -15.68
N THR A 4 -16.16 25.18 -14.82
CA THR A 4 -14.74 24.93 -14.61
C THR A 4 -14.47 24.73 -13.13
N ALA A 5 -13.96 23.57 -12.76
CA ALA A 5 -13.49 23.27 -11.40
C ALA A 5 -11.99 23.59 -11.32
N TYR A 6 -11.57 24.21 -10.21
CA TYR A 6 -10.17 24.63 -10.00
C TYR A 6 -9.87 24.71 -8.48
N PRO A 7 -8.58 24.64 -8.07
CA PRO A 7 -8.19 24.85 -6.68
C PRO A 7 -8.62 26.21 -6.15
N SER A 8 -9.09 26.29 -4.91
CA SER A 8 -9.64 27.54 -4.35
C SER A 8 -8.57 28.59 -4.00
N ASP A 9 -7.31 28.18 -3.90
CA ASP A 9 -6.15 29.02 -3.58
C ASP A 9 -5.54 29.78 -4.79
N ILE A 10 -6.07 29.53 -5.99
CA ILE A 10 -5.64 30.24 -7.19
C ILE A 10 -6.80 31.09 -7.75
N PRO A 11 -6.49 32.18 -8.48
CA PRO A 11 -7.51 32.97 -9.12
C PRO A 11 -8.31 32.18 -10.15
N PRO A 12 -9.61 32.52 -10.38
CA PRO A 12 -10.44 31.84 -11.37
C PRO A 12 -9.77 31.80 -12.75
N PRO A 13 -9.80 30.64 -13.45
CA PRO A 13 -9.19 30.51 -14.77
C PRO A 13 -9.78 31.55 -15.74
N PRO A 14 -8.98 32.14 -16.65
CA PRO A 14 -9.47 33.10 -17.62
C PRO A 14 -10.48 32.48 -18.61
N VAL A 15 -11.28 33.31 -19.26
CA VAL A 15 -12.22 32.84 -20.27
C VAL A 15 -11.48 32.16 -21.41
N GLY A 16 -11.90 30.93 -21.76
CA GLY A 16 -11.28 30.14 -22.82
C GLY A 16 -10.08 29.26 -22.39
N SER A 17 -9.70 29.23 -21.11
CA SER A 17 -8.58 28.43 -20.61
C SER A 17 -8.90 26.93 -20.38
N GLY A 18 -10.10 26.51 -20.74
CA GLY A 18 -10.56 25.14 -20.57
C GLY A 18 -11.87 25.05 -19.78
N SER A 19 -12.49 23.90 -19.85
CA SER A 19 -13.75 23.62 -19.14
C SER A 19 -13.73 22.20 -18.58
N THR A 20 -14.31 22.03 -17.40
CA THR A 20 -14.58 20.71 -16.85
C THR A 20 -15.81 20.10 -17.51
N VAL A 21 -16.86 20.90 -17.71
CA VAL A 21 -18.10 20.48 -18.39
C VAL A 21 -18.61 21.58 -19.29
N ASN A 22 -18.99 21.22 -20.53
CA ASN A 22 -19.73 22.06 -21.45
C ASN A 22 -21.15 21.48 -21.64
N PHE A 23 -22.17 22.35 -21.67
CA PHE A 23 -23.56 21.91 -21.79
C PHE A 23 -24.44 22.94 -22.52
N ALA A 24 -25.53 22.46 -23.10
CA ALA A 24 -26.61 23.28 -23.66
C ALA A 24 -27.74 23.43 -22.63
N ALA A 25 -28.65 24.37 -22.91
CA ALA A 25 -29.82 24.57 -22.04
C ALA A 25 -30.67 23.30 -21.98
N GLY A 26 -31.11 22.91 -20.81
CA GLY A 26 -31.98 21.74 -20.59
C GLY A 26 -31.26 20.39 -20.63
N GLN A 27 -29.92 20.34 -20.71
CA GLN A 27 -29.16 19.10 -20.67
C GLN A 27 -28.80 18.72 -19.23
N ILE A 28 -28.85 17.42 -18.94
CA ILE A 28 -28.24 16.80 -17.77
C ILE A 28 -26.99 16.06 -18.25
N ILE A 29 -25.81 16.50 -17.82
CA ILE A 29 -24.51 15.94 -18.25
C ILE A 29 -23.69 15.62 -17.02
N GLY A 30 -23.11 14.42 -17.02
CA GLY A 30 -22.07 14.03 -16.09
C GLY A 30 -20.69 14.14 -16.74
N ASN A 31 -19.68 14.42 -15.93
CA ASN A 31 -18.27 14.30 -16.31
C ASN A 31 -17.43 13.91 -15.09
N THR A 32 -16.32 13.25 -15.33
CA THR A 32 -15.35 12.91 -14.28
C THR A 32 -14.08 13.70 -14.53
N THR A 33 -13.54 14.31 -13.49
CA THR A 33 -12.29 15.07 -13.56
C THR A 33 -11.47 14.87 -12.28
N ASN A 34 -10.17 15.04 -12.41
CA ASN A 34 -9.27 15.16 -11.25
C ASN A 34 -9.02 16.65 -11.01
N ILE A 35 -9.20 17.08 -9.78
CA ILE A 35 -8.94 18.45 -9.34
C ILE A 35 -7.86 18.42 -8.27
N THR A 36 -6.84 19.23 -8.41
CA THR A 36 -5.91 19.49 -7.33
C THR A 36 -6.63 20.29 -6.27
N LEU A 37 -6.66 19.80 -5.05
CA LEU A 37 -7.19 20.53 -3.92
C LEU A 37 -6.17 21.60 -3.46
N CYS A 38 -6.65 22.58 -2.78
CA CYS A 38 -5.82 23.59 -2.13
C CYS A 38 -4.90 22.93 -1.09
N ASP A 39 -3.63 23.36 -1.02
CA ASP A 39 -2.68 22.87 -0.02
C ASP A 39 -3.10 23.37 1.39
N PRO A 40 -3.36 22.49 2.36
CA PRO A 40 -3.75 22.89 3.71
C PRO A 40 -2.65 23.64 4.48
N THR A 41 -1.39 23.61 3.99
CA THR A 41 -0.30 24.44 4.52
C THR A 41 -0.26 25.83 3.91
N GLY A 42 -1.10 26.11 2.90
CA GLY A 42 -1.28 27.38 2.22
C GLY A 42 -2.47 28.19 2.75
N ALA A 43 -2.82 29.24 2.03
CA ALA A 43 -3.93 30.15 2.38
C ALA A 43 -5.32 29.62 1.93
N CYS A 44 -5.64 28.37 2.21
CA CYS A 44 -6.98 27.82 1.95
C CYS A 44 -8.01 28.45 2.91
N THR A 45 -8.63 29.54 2.52
CA THR A 45 -9.55 30.27 3.39
C THR A 45 -11.02 29.88 3.22
N ASP A 46 -11.42 29.35 2.05
CA ASP A 46 -12.83 29.21 1.67
C ASP A 46 -13.20 27.83 1.06
N GLY A 47 -12.48 26.79 1.40
CA GLY A 47 -12.72 25.42 0.88
C GLY A 47 -11.58 24.93 0.00
N ASP A 48 -11.64 23.64 -0.38
CA ASP A 48 -10.53 22.97 -1.04
C ASP A 48 -10.51 23.19 -2.56
N PHE A 49 -11.68 23.46 -3.16
CA PHE A 49 -11.82 23.76 -4.57
C PHE A 49 -13.04 24.65 -4.85
N ALA A 50 -13.06 25.30 -5.99
CA ALA A 50 -14.15 26.13 -6.45
C ALA A 50 -14.69 25.66 -7.79
N ILE A 51 -15.96 25.92 -8.04
CA ILE A 51 -16.61 25.71 -9.35
C ILE A 51 -17.06 27.05 -9.88
N LEU A 52 -16.51 27.42 -11.02
CA LEU A 52 -16.92 28.62 -11.76
C LEU A 52 -17.95 28.26 -12.82
N ALA A 53 -19.16 28.80 -12.69
CA ALA A 53 -20.20 28.73 -13.71
C ALA A 53 -20.18 30.00 -14.58
N ARG A 54 -20.10 29.84 -15.89
CA ARG A 54 -20.12 30.95 -16.86
C ARG A 54 -21.35 30.90 -17.72
N ASN A 55 -21.99 32.08 -17.87
CA ASN A 55 -23.13 32.32 -18.73
C ASN A 55 -24.41 31.55 -18.37
N THR A 56 -24.55 31.12 -17.10
CA THR A 56 -25.73 30.37 -16.68
C THR A 56 -25.82 30.19 -15.19
N ASN A 57 -27.02 29.98 -14.65
CA ASN A 57 -27.28 29.45 -13.35
C ASN A 57 -27.55 27.95 -13.46
N GLN A 58 -26.81 27.12 -12.71
CA GLN A 58 -26.90 25.69 -12.80
C GLN A 58 -26.99 25.05 -11.41
N ASN A 59 -27.70 23.93 -11.35
CA ASN A 59 -27.61 23.01 -10.24
C ASN A 59 -26.47 22.05 -10.51
N VAL A 60 -25.55 21.90 -9.57
CA VAL A 60 -24.39 21.02 -9.66
C VAL A 60 -24.51 19.97 -8.58
N VAL A 61 -24.42 18.71 -8.97
CA VAL A 61 -24.25 17.57 -8.04
C VAL A 61 -22.80 17.11 -8.15
N ILE A 62 -22.12 17.02 -7.03
CA ILE A 62 -20.73 16.60 -6.95
C ILE A 62 -20.72 15.26 -6.21
N ASP A 63 -20.18 14.24 -6.88
CA ASP A 63 -19.97 12.92 -6.30
C ASP A 63 -18.46 12.66 -6.22
N VAL A 64 -17.95 12.53 -5.00
CA VAL A 64 -16.53 12.28 -4.74
C VAL A 64 -16.29 10.78 -4.81
N GLN A 65 -15.69 10.31 -5.90
CA GLN A 65 -15.35 8.89 -6.11
C GLN A 65 -14.10 8.46 -5.34
N GLY A 66 -13.25 9.41 -4.97
CA GLY A 66 -12.01 9.17 -4.25
C GLY A 66 -11.12 10.41 -4.25
N TYR A 67 -10.03 10.36 -3.55
CA TYR A 67 -9.04 11.43 -3.51
C TYR A 67 -7.62 10.87 -3.49
N PHE A 68 -6.71 11.61 -4.10
CA PHE A 68 -5.28 11.42 -3.99
C PHE A 68 -4.74 12.51 -3.08
N TYR A 69 -4.05 12.14 -2.02
CA TYR A 69 -3.33 13.13 -1.21
C TYR A 69 -1.84 12.87 -1.26
N ARG A 70 -1.05 13.93 -1.22
CA ARG A 70 0.37 13.76 -0.93
C ARG A 70 0.49 13.36 0.53
N ALA A 71 1.23 12.31 0.80
CA ALA A 71 1.71 12.08 2.15
C ALA A 71 2.49 13.35 2.56
N THR A 72 1.88 14.17 3.40
CA THR A 72 2.51 15.37 3.96
C THR A 72 3.44 14.93 5.09
N GLY A 73 4.59 14.42 4.72
CA GLY A 73 5.63 13.98 5.63
C GLY A 73 6.66 13.20 4.84
N SER A 74 7.94 13.39 5.11
CA SER A 74 8.94 12.43 4.71
C SER A 74 8.57 11.09 5.30
N CYS A 75 8.67 10.02 4.51
CA CYS A 75 8.58 8.66 5.05
C CYS A 75 9.62 8.52 6.17
N SER A 76 9.30 7.78 7.21
CA SER A 76 10.18 7.63 8.36
C SER A 76 11.56 7.13 7.94
N SER A 77 12.57 7.88 8.31
CA SER A 77 13.98 7.47 8.22
C SER A 77 14.54 7.07 9.59
N ASP A 78 13.66 6.89 10.59
CA ASP A 78 14.05 6.36 11.89
C ASP A 78 14.52 4.91 11.71
N GLU A 79 15.75 4.63 12.08
CA GLU A 79 16.36 3.29 11.97
C GLU A 79 15.56 2.18 12.68
N SER A 80 14.66 2.55 13.57
CA SER A 80 13.75 1.60 14.24
C SER A 80 12.49 1.28 13.42
N ASP A 81 12.19 2.02 12.34
CA ASP A 81 11.02 1.80 11.48
C ASP A 81 11.17 2.56 10.14
N GLU A 82 12.08 2.11 9.27
CA GLU A 82 12.40 2.79 8.01
C GLU A 82 11.34 2.54 6.94
N MET A 83 10.95 3.62 6.27
CA MET A 83 10.00 3.57 5.15
C MET A 83 10.53 4.35 3.94
N VAL A 84 10.14 3.92 2.74
CA VAL A 84 10.49 4.59 1.46
C VAL A 84 9.24 5.15 0.78
N PRO A 85 9.36 6.28 0.05
CA PRO A 85 8.24 6.86 -0.66
C PRO A 85 7.94 6.09 -1.95
N VAL A 86 6.66 5.74 -2.15
CA VAL A 86 6.14 5.11 -3.36
C VAL A 86 4.87 5.85 -3.77
N GLY A 87 4.97 6.72 -4.74
CA GLY A 87 3.86 7.61 -5.10
C GLY A 87 3.45 8.49 -3.91
N ASN A 88 2.23 8.31 -3.44
CA ASN A 88 1.67 9.03 -2.29
C ASN A 88 1.74 8.24 -0.96
N LEU A 89 2.39 7.10 -0.98
CA LEU A 89 2.47 6.19 0.16
C LEU A 89 3.88 6.15 0.70
N CYS A 90 3.98 5.79 1.97
CA CYS A 90 5.21 5.29 2.56
C CYS A 90 5.11 3.77 2.69
N VAL A 91 6.06 3.04 2.14
CA VAL A 91 6.15 1.58 2.18
C VAL A 91 7.31 1.21 3.08
N ASP A 92 7.16 0.19 3.90
CA ASP A 92 8.26 -0.37 4.69
C ASP A 92 9.45 -0.68 3.78
N LYS A 93 10.61 -0.14 4.13
CA LYS A 93 11.85 -0.33 3.35
C LYS A 93 12.31 -1.78 3.34
N PHE A 94 12.12 -2.45 4.47
CA PHE A 94 12.44 -3.85 4.70
C PHE A 94 11.16 -4.66 4.94
N GLU A 95 11.26 -5.97 4.83
CA GLU A 95 10.24 -6.88 5.35
C GLU A 95 10.00 -6.60 6.83
N ALA A 96 8.75 -6.69 7.27
CA ALA A 96 8.41 -6.41 8.66
C ALA A 96 9.05 -7.42 9.62
N SER A 97 9.48 -6.94 10.76
CA SER A 97 9.77 -7.73 11.97
C SER A 97 8.70 -7.45 13.02
N LEU A 98 8.53 -8.35 13.98
CA LEU A 98 7.55 -8.19 15.06
C LEU A 98 8.24 -7.75 16.37
N VAL A 99 7.58 -6.82 17.05
CA VAL A 99 7.92 -6.41 18.41
C VAL A 99 6.68 -6.43 19.31
N ASP A 100 6.89 -6.59 20.62
CA ASP A 100 5.85 -6.42 21.63
C ASP A 100 5.60 -4.94 21.96
N SER A 101 4.69 -4.65 22.86
CA SER A 101 4.39 -3.28 23.32
C SER A 101 5.58 -2.60 24.03
N GLY A 102 6.58 -3.35 24.46
CA GLY A 102 7.83 -2.84 25.04
C GLY A 102 8.92 -2.61 24.00
N GLY A 103 8.67 -2.94 22.72
CA GLY A 103 9.66 -2.84 21.64
C GLY A 103 10.64 -4.00 21.55
N ASN A 104 10.43 -5.08 22.31
CA ASN A 104 11.29 -6.27 22.24
C ASN A 104 10.84 -7.18 21.09
N SER A 105 11.79 -7.82 20.42
CA SER A 105 11.49 -8.81 19.36
C SER A 105 10.57 -9.90 19.89
N THR A 106 9.53 -10.21 19.13
CA THR A 106 8.55 -11.24 19.47
C THR A 106 8.17 -12.07 18.24
N THR A 107 7.32 -13.08 18.44
CA THR A 107 6.69 -13.86 17.39
C THR A 107 5.20 -13.50 17.29
N ALA A 108 4.45 -14.10 16.37
CA ALA A 108 3.01 -13.93 16.27
C ALA A 108 2.29 -14.61 17.45
N ALA A 109 2.43 -14.04 18.64
CA ALA A 109 1.97 -14.60 19.92
C ALA A 109 0.47 -14.38 20.21
N CYS A 110 -0.35 -14.23 19.16
CA CYS A 110 -1.78 -14.05 19.24
C CYS A 110 -2.51 -15.07 18.33
N ASN A 111 -3.83 -15.15 18.42
CA ASN A 111 -4.60 -16.13 17.66
C ASN A 111 -4.41 -16.00 16.14
N PRO A 112 -4.39 -17.11 15.38
CA PRO A 112 -4.22 -17.09 13.93
C PRO A 112 -5.30 -16.31 13.17
N ASP A 113 -6.47 -16.10 13.74
CA ASP A 113 -7.55 -15.26 13.18
C ASP A 113 -7.40 -13.77 13.49
N GLY A 114 -6.35 -13.38 14.23
CA GLY A 114 -6.07 -12.00 14.60
C GLY A 114 -6.93 -11.45 15.74
N SER A 115 -7.86 -12.22 16.31
CA SER A 115 -8.90 -11.74 17.22
C SER A 115 -8.39 -11.14 18.53
N ASP A 116 -7.20 -11.53 18.99
CA ASP A 116 -6.57 -11.04 20.22
C ASP A 116 -5.20 -10.37 20.00
N CYS A 117 -4.90 -9.98 18.76
CA CYS A 117 -3.62 -9.37 18.40
C CYS A 117 -3.53 -7.86 18.70
N ALA A 118 -4.66 -7.22 19.03
CA ALA A 118 -4.69 -5.77 19.28
C ALA A 118 -3.78 -5.39 20.46
N GLY A 119 -2.79 -4.53 20.19
CA GLY A 119 -1.81 -4.10 21.21
C GLY A 119 -0.81 -5.16 21.67
N VAL A 120 -0.78 -6.33 21.03
CA VAL A 120 0.11 -7.45 21.40
C VAL A 120 1.35 -7.49 20.50
N ILE A 121 1.17 -7.41 19.19
CA ILE A 121 2.24 -7.48 18.20
C ILE A 121 2.23 -6.21 17.34
N PHE A 122 3.41 -5.68 17.07
CA PHE A 122 3.64 -4.46 16.28
C PHE A 122 4.61 -4.75 15.16
N ALA A 123 4.35 -4.19 13.97
CA ALA A 123 5.23 -4.32 12.82
C ALA A 123 6.29 -3.22 12.81
N ARG A 124 7.53 -3.58 12.51
CA ARG A 124 8.63 -2.65 12.30
C ARG A 124 9.45 -3.01 11.07
N SER A 125 9.86 -1.98 10.33
CA SER A 125 10.77 -2.08 9.18
C SER A 125 12.17 -1.73 9.63
N VAL A 126 12.96 -2.74 10.01
CA VAL A 126 14.30 -2.58 10.59
C VAL A 126 15.29 -3.44 9.83
N GLN A 127 16.49 -2.91 9.59
CA GLN A 127 17.56 -3.66 8.94
C GLN A 127 18.24 -4.65 9.88
N GLY A 128 18.66 -5.79 9.35
CA GLY A 128 19.56 -6.73 10.04
C GLY A 128 18.89 -7.63 11.08
N VAL A 129 17.56 -7.72 11.06
CA VAL A 129 16.78 -8.60 11.94
C VAL A 129 16.09 -9.71 11.13
N ALA A 130 15.62 -10.76 11.80
CA ALA A 130 14.85 -11.78 11.13
C ALA A 130 13.51 -11.20 10.64
N PRO A 131 13.11 -11.43 9.36
CA PRO A 131 11.79 -11.07 8.91
C PRO A 131 10.73 -11.84 9.71
N ALA A 132 9.59 -11.22 9.98
CA ALA A 132 8.45 -11.90 10.56
C ALA A 132 7.94 -12.94 9.58
N ALA A 133 8.11 -14.20 9.91
CA ALA A 133 7.61 -15.34 9.14
C ALA A 133 6.73 -16.22 10.04
N SER A 134 6.08 -17.23 9.47
CA SER A 134 5.10 -18.05 10.19
C SER A 134 3.98 -17.20 10.82
N ILE A 135 3.46 -16.27 10.03
CA ILE A 135 2.41 -15.33 10.42
C ILE A 135 1.24 -15.42 9.44
N THR A 136 0.02 -15.41 9.95
CA THR A 136 -1.20 -15.40 9.11
C THR A 136 -1.43 -13.99 8.55
N GLN A 137 -2.22 -13.91 7.47
CA GLN A 137 -2.59 -12.61 6.89
C GLN A 137 -3.34 -11.72 7.92
N TYR A 138 -4.20 -12.31 8.75
CA TYR A 138 -4.92 -11.59 9.80
C TYR A 138 -4.01 -11.03 10.88
N GLN A 139 -3.05 -11.83 11.36
CA GLN A 139 -2.04 -11.38 12.32
C GLN A 139 -1.16 -10.27 11.72
N ALA A 140 -0.73 -10.41 10.47
CA ALA A 140 0.07 -9.42 9.75
C ALA A 140 -0.70 -8.09 9.61
N ALA A 141 -1.97 -8.16 9.19
CA ALA A 141 -2.84 -6.97 9.10
C ALA A 141 -2.98 -6.27 10.45
N GLN A 142 -3.16 -7.01 11.55
CA GLN A 142 -3.26 -6.43 12.89
C GLN A 142 -1.94 -5.86 13.38
N ALA A 143 -0.80 -6.50 13.09
CA ALA A 143 0.52 -5.98 13.43
C ALA A 143 0.80 -4.64 12.75
N CYS A 144 0.46 -4.52 11.46
CA CYS A 144 0.51 -3.24 10.75
C CYS A 144 -0.42 -2.21 11.41
N ALA A 145 -1.68 -2.57 11.70
CA ALA A 145 -2.65 -1.67 12.30
C ALA A 145 -2.21 -1.15 13.68
N ASN A 146 -1.64 -1.99 14.53
CA ASN A 146 -1.08 -1.61 15.81
C ASN A 146 0.09 -0.61 15.68
N SER A 147 0.77 -0.61 14.53
CA SER A 147 1.86 0.33 14.20
C SER A 147 1.38 1.55 13.38
N SER A 148 0.07 1.81 13.34
CA SER A 148 -0.54 2.89 12.54
C SER A 148 -0.23 2.78 11.03
N LYS A 149 -0.17 1.55 10.55
CA LYS A 149 0.07 1.15 9.16
C LYS A 149 -1.02 0.17 8.71
N ARG A 150 -0.93 -0.32 7.49
CA ARG A 150 -1.75 -1.41 6.96
C ARG A 150 -0.94 -2.30 6.03
N LEU A 151 -1.46 -3.48 5.68
CA LEU A 151 -0.90 -4.23 4.57
C LEU A 151 -1.06 -3.46 3.24
N PRO A 152 -0.13 -3.60 2.29
CA PRO A 152 -0.30 -3.06 0.94
C PRO A 152 -1.40 -3.79 0.18
N THR A 153 -2.08 -3.11 -0.72
CA THR A 153 -2.80 -3.77 -1.80
C THR A 153 -1.80 -4.38 -2.79
N THR A 154 -2.25 -5.35 -3.59
CA THR A 154 -1.44 -5.92 -4.69
C THR A 154 -0.88 -4.82 -5.60
N ALA A 155 -1.68 -3.81 -5.93
CA ALA A 155 -1.25 -2.71 -6.79
C ALA A 155 -0.16 -1.85 -6.13
N GLU A 156 -0.29 -1.52 -4.87
CA GLU A 156 0.71 -0.75 -4.10
C GLU A 156 2.00 -1.54 -3.93
N TRP A 157 1.89 -2.84 -3.65
CA TRP A 157 3.03 -3.73 -3.55
C TRP A 157 3.81 -3.79 -4.88
N LEU A 158 3.11 -3.96 -6.02
CA LEU A 158 3.71 -3.97 -7.35
C LEU A 158 4.38 -2.64 -7.70
N MET A 159 3.81 -1.51 -7.29
CA MET A 159 4.46 -0.20 -7.45
C MET A 159 5.75 -0.13 -6.64
N ALA A 160 5.74 -0.59 -5.40
CA ALA A 160 6.93 -0.62 -4.54
C ALA A 160 8.02 -1.54 -5.09
N ALA A 161 7.64 -2.67 -5.67
CA ALA A 161 8.54 -3.66 -6.26
C ALA A 161 9.11 -3.27 -7.62
N SER A 162 8.66 -2.17 -8.21
CA SER A 162 9.10 -1.76 -9.55
C SER A 162 10.62 -1.60 -9.62
N GLY A 163 11.23 -2.25 -10.62
CA GLY A 163 12.67 -2.21 -10.84
C GLY A 163 13.50 -3.13 -9.92
N THR A 164 12.87 -3.91 -9.04
CA THR A 164 13.60 -4.93 -8.28
C THR A 164 14.20 -5.97 -9.23
N PRO A 165 15.48 -6.27 -9.10
CA PRO A 165 16.12 -7.33 -9.89
C PRO A 165 15.46 -8.70 -9.60
N SER A 166 15.45 -9.58 -10.59
CA SER A 166 14.87 -10.93 -10.47
C SER A 166 15.78 -11.97 -11.10
N GLY A 167 15.58 -13.24 -10.73
CA GLY A 167 16.35 -14.36 -11.23
C GLY A 167 17.70 -14.57 -10.54
N THR A 168 18.33 -15.68 -10.86
CA THR A 168 19.61 -16.11 -10.29
C THR A 168 20.71 -15.07 -10.54
N GLY A 169 21.46 -14.72 -9.49
CA GLY A 169 22.55 -13.74 -9.57
C GLY A 169 22.10 -12.28 -9.47
N SER A 170 20.83 -12.02 -9.25
CA SER A 170 20.28 -10.67 -9.06
C SER A 170 20.69 -10.00 -7.75
N GLY A 171 21.21 -10.75 -6.80
CA GLY A 171 21.47 -10.29 -5.43
C GLY A 171 20.26 -10.48 -4.49
N CYS A 172 19.16 -11.06 -4.97
CA CYS A 172 18.02 -11.45 -4.15
C CYS A 172 18.19 -12.88 -3.59
N ASN A 173 17.54 -13.18 -2.49
CA ASN A 173 17.63 -14.47 -1.82
C ASN A 173 16.55 -15.46 -2.35
N PHE A 174 16.99 -16.44 -3.13
CA PHE A 174 16.11 -17.48 -3.69
C PHE A 174 16.46 -18.90 -3.20
N THR A 175 17.39 -19.04 -2.28
CA THR A 175 17.88 -20.36 -1.88
C THR A 175 18.18 -20.43 -0.39
N GLY A 176 17.96 -21.61 0.19
CA GLY A 176 18.38 -21.94 1.55
C GLY A 176 17.36 -21.63 2.62
N SER A 177 17.42 -20.46 3.20
CA SER A 177 16.52 -19.98 4.26
C SER A 177 16.37 -18.47 4.20
N ALA A 178 15.38 -17.93 4.90
CA ALA A 178 15.26 -16.48 5.03
C ALA A 178 16.53 -15.89 5.65
N THR A 179 17.02 -14.81 5.07
CA THR A 179 18.13 -14.00 5.57
C THR A 179 17.59 -12.82 6.37
N ALA A 180 18.46 -12.18 7.15
CA ALA A 180 18.10 -10.97 7.87
C ALA A 180 17.66 -9.86 6.89
N THR A 181 16.66 -9.09 7.25
CA THR A 181 16.09 -7.98 6.49
C THR A 181 17.16 -7.03 5.97
N GLY A 182 17.10 -6.71 4.67
CA GLY A 182 18.07 -5.81 4.04
C GLY A 182 19.49 -6.35 3.93
N SER A 183 19.73 -7.65 4.14
CA SER A 183 21.04 -8.28 3.91
C SER A 183 21.35 -8.38 2.42
N ASN A 184 20.33 -8.52 1.60
CA ASN A 184 20.45 -8.70 0.16
C ASN A 184 20.50 -7.32 -0.53
N THR A 185 21.59 -6.59 -0.33
CA THR A 185 21.73 -5.18 -0.77
C THR A 185 21.60 -4.97 -2.27
N GLY A 186 21.75 -6.02 -3.08
CA GLY A 186 21.49 -5.99 -4.52
C GLY A 186 20.01 -6.12 -4.87
N CYS A 187 19.19 -6.61 -3.94
CA CYS A 187 17.75 -6.84 -4.13
C CYS A 187 16.95 -5.58 -3.75
N VAL A 188 17.14 -4.50 -4.51
CA VAL A 188 16.55 -3.20 -4.22
C VAL A 188 15.69 -2.71 -5.37
N SER A 189 14.49 -2.23 -5.07
CA SER A 189 13.57 -1.61 -6.04
C SER A 189 13.99 -0.18 -6.40
N THR A 190 13.41 0.37 -7.45
CA THR A 190 13.62 1.78 -7.82
C THR A 190 13.24 2.75 -6.70
N ALA A 191 12.25 2.39 -5.87
CA ALA A 191 11.83 3.18 -4.71
C ALA A 191 12.76 3.05 -3.50
N GLY A 192 13.67 2.07 -3.51
CA GLY A 192 14.59 1.78 -2.40
C GLY A 192 14.07 0.75 -1.40
N ALA A 193 12.96 0.06 -1.67
CA ALA A 193 12.52 -1.08 -0.89
C ALA A 193 13.40 -2.30 -1.20
N LEU A 194 13.83 -3.01 -0.18
CA LEU A 194 14.67 -4.20 -0.31
C LEU A 194 13.82 -5.48 -0.18
N ASP A 195 14.35 -6.55 -0.77
CA ASP A 195 13.78 -7.90 -0.69
C ASP A 195 12.32 -8.00 -1.19
N MET A 196 11.93 -7.14 -2.17
CA MET A 196 10.63 -7.23 -2.83
C MET A 196 10.49 -8.50 -3.70
N VAL A 197 11.57 -9.24 -3.90
CA VAL A 197 11.60 -10.51 -4.62
C VAL A 197 12.52 -11.46 -3.87
N GLY A 198 12.04 -12.67 -3.58
CA GLY A 198 12.77 -13.65 -2.77
C GLY A 198 12.67 -13.35 -1.27
N ASN A 199 13.50 -13.95 -0.50
CA ASN A 199 13.55 -13.95 0.96
C ASN A 199 12.25 -14.52 1.56
N VAL A 200 11.20 -13.74 1.81
CA VAL A 200 9.89 -14.29 2.20
C VAL A 200 8.77 -13.77 1.29
N TRP A 201 7.75 -14.62 1.05
CA TRP A 201 6.49 -14.18 0.47
C TRP A 201 5.86 -13.11 1.34
N GLU A 202 5.18 -12.13 0.74
CA GLU A 202 4.60 -11.02 1.46
C GLU A 202 3.09 -10.91 1.29
N TRP A 203 2.37 -10.97 2.42
CA TRP A 203 0.93 -10.79 2.44
C TRP A 203 0.49 -9.43 1.91
N THR A 204 -0.62 -9.43 1.17
CA THR A 204 -1.34 -8.22 0.76
C THR A 204 -2.74 -8.17 1.39
N THR A 205 -3.48 -7.07 1.20
CA THR A 205 -4.81 -6.89 1.82
C THR A 205 -5.89 -7.71 1.15
N GLU A 206 -5.67 -8.22 -0.07
CA GLU A 206 -6.72 -8.86 -0.84
C GLU A 206 -7.21 -10.14 -0.20
N LEU A 207 -8.51 -10.18 0.02
CA LEU A 207 -9.29 -11.35 0.40
C LEU A 207 -10.36 -11.58 -0.66
N GLU A 208 -10.33 -12.74 -1.28
CA GLU A 208 -11.32 -13.14 -2.28
C GLU A 208 -12.20 -14.26 -1.70
N PRO A 209 -13.53 -14.20 -1.90
CA PRO A 209 -14.39 -15.31 -1.49
C PRO A 209 -14.06 -16.55 -2.31
N THR A 210 -14.00 -17.70 -1.66
CA THR A 210 -13.93 -18.99 -2.35
C THR A 210 -15.26 -19.27 -3.02
N GLY A 211 -15.22 -19.71 -4.28
CA GLY A 211 -16.42 -20.13 -5.00
C GLY A 211 -17.14 -21.30 -4.30
N SER A 212 -18.41 -21.50 -4.64
CA SER A 212 -19.19 -22.64 -4.13
C SER A 212 -18.50 -23.95 -4.49
N GLY A 213 -18.19 -24.79 -3.49
CA GLY A 213 -17.49 -26.06 -3.66
C GLY A 213 -16.05 -26.05 -3.08
N SER A 214 -15.56 -24.94 -2.57
CA SER A 214 -14.30 -24.92 -1.83
C SER A 214 -14.44 -25.72 -0.52
N THR A 215 -13.41 -26.51 -0.23
CA THR A 215 -13.27 -27.21 1.07
C THR A 215 -12.60 -26.32 2.12
N ASP A 216 -12.25 -25.07 1.76
CA ASP A 216 -11.68 -24.12 2.70
C ASP A 216 -12.76 -23.65 3.68
N THR A 217 -12.55 -23.96 4.95
CA THR A 217 -13.48 -23.62 6.04
C THR A 217 -13.60 -22.12 6.30
N ASN A 218 -12.65 -21.32 5.78
CA ASN A 218 -12.64 -19.86 5.98
C ASN A 218 -13.35 -19.09 4.86
N ASN A 219 -13.73 -19.75 3.78
CA ASN A 219 -14.40 -19.16 2.62
C ASN A 219 -13.67 -17.93 2.02
N ALA A 220 -12.36 -17.84 2.21
CA ALA A 220 -11.55 -16.74 1.73
C ALA A 220 -10.18 -17.22 1.23
N ILE A 221 -9.68 -16.56 0.19
CA ILE A 221 -8.33 -16.73 -0.34
C ILE A 221 -7.60 -15.42 -0.17
N ALA A 222 -6.41 -15.47 0.43
CA ALA A 222 -5.50 -14.35 0.54
C ALA A 222 -4.39 -14.45 -0.51
N ARG A 223 -3.72 -13.33 -0.79
CA ARG A 223 -2.61 -13.23 -1.73
C ARG A 223 -1.31 -12.90 -1.02
N ALA A 224 -0.23 -13.58 -1.44
CA ALA A 224 1.13 -13.22 -1.12
C ALA A 224 1.93 -13.05 -2.42
N LEU A 225 2.86 -12.11 -2.43
CA LEU A 225 3.63 -11.70 -3.59
C LEU A 225 5.14 -11.80 -3.33
N GLY A 226 5.94 -11.73 -4.40
CA GLY A 226 7.39 -11.58 -4.35
C GLY A 226 8.19 -12.86 -4.32
N ASP A 227 7.52 -13.99 -4.02
CA ASP A 227 8.21 -15.27 -3.86
C ASP A 227 9.05 -15.37 -2.57
N GLY A 228 9.59 -16.52 -2.28
CA GLY A 228 10.41 -16.81 -1.10
C GLY A 228 11.75 -17.43 -1.44
N TYR A 229 12.56 -17.65 -0.41
CA TYR A 229 13.90 -18.22 -0.50
C TYR A 229 13.94 -19.66 -1.07
N ASP A 230 12.80 -20.29 -1.23
CA ASP A 230 12.70 -21.71 -1.67
C ASP A 230 12.41 -21.88 -3.16
N ASN A 231 12.35 -20.80 -3.95
CA ASN A 231 11.93 -20.86 -5.35
C ASN A 231 13.07 -20.91 -6.40
N GLN A 232 14.29 -21.18 -5.98
CA GLN A 232 15.43 -21.55 -6.84
C GLN A 232 15.69 -20.62 -8.06
N GLY A 233 15.36 -19.34 -7.97
CA GLY A 233 15.75 -18.34 -8.97
C GLY A 233 14.72 -18.05 -10.07
N ASP A 234 13.52 -18.61 -9.99
CA ASP A 234 12.41 -18.27 -10.89
C ASP A 234 11.55 -17.12 -10.33
N ALA A 235 11.88 -16.63 -9.13
CA ALA A 235 11.16 -15.57 -8.46
C ALA A 235 11.19 -14.25 -9.24
N THR A 236 10.04 -13.62 -9.34
CA THR A 236 9.86 -12.33 -10.00
C THR A 236 8.89 -11.47 -9.20
N THR A 237 8.88 -10.17 -9.48
CA THR A 237 7.85 -9.25 -8.95
C THR A 237 6.42 -9.65 -9.33
N ARG A 238 6.24 -10.60 -10.24
CA ARG A 238 4.93 -11.11 -10.67
C ARG A 238 4.55 -12.42 -10.00
N SER A 239 5.44 -13.01 -9.22
CA SER A 239 5.13 -14.24 -8.49
C SER A 239 3.97 -13.98 -7.53
N LEU A 240 2.95 -14.81 -7.64
CA LEU A 240 1.71 -14.72 -6.86
C LEU A 240 1.41 -16.09 -6.25
N TRP A 241 1.24 -16.11 -4.95
CA TRP A 241 0.71 -17.25 -4.22
C TRP A 241 -0.66 -16.93 -3.64
N THR A 242 -1.61 -17.82 -3.84
CA THR A 242 -2.96 -17.72 -3.27
C THR A 242 -3.18 -18.89 -2.32
N THR A 243 -3.57 -18.57 -1.08
CA THR A 243 -3.78 -19.58 -0.04
C THR A 243 -4.78 -19.07 1.00
N SER A 244 -5.13 -19.92 1.97
CA SER A 244 -5.97 -19.48 3.09
C SER A 244 -5.32 -18.32 3.85
N PRO A 245 -6.08 -17.29 4.26
CA PRO A 245 -5.55 -16.20 5.09
C PRO A 245 -5.04 -16.67 6.46
N GLN A 246 -5.39 -17.88 6.88
CA GLN A 246 -4.88 -18.51 8.10
C GLN A 246 -3.61 -19.36 7.87
N THR A 247 -3.12 -19.46 6.64
CA THR A 247 -1.84 -20.12 6.37
C THR A 247 -0.72 -19.39 7.10
N SER A 248 0.13 -20.16 7.78
CA SER A 248 1.26 -19.67 8.56
C SER A 248 2.45 -20.59 8.29
N GLU A 249 3.31 -20.17 7.37
CA GLU A 249 4.50 -20.94 6.96
C GLU A 249 5.77 -20.10 7.14
N GLY A 250 6.90 -20.76 7.40
CA GLY A 250 8.19 -20.10 7.64
C GLY A 250 8.74 -19.26 6.48
N ARG A 251 8.10 -19.33 5.33
CA ARG A 251 8.44 -18.58 4.11
C ARG A 251 7.46 -17.45 3.79
N ILE A 252 6.45 -17.21 4.62
CA ILE A 252 5.49 -16.12 4.42
C ILE A 252 5.63 -15.11 5.54
N GLY A 253 5.93 -13.89 5.14
CA GLY A 253 5.99 -12.70 5.97
C GLY A 253 5.10 -11.59 5.41
N PHE A 254 5.50 -10.35 5.62
CA PHE A 254 4.75 -9.18 5.15
C PHE A 254 5.59 -7.91 5.23
N ARG A 255 5.11 -6.84 4.66
CA ARG A 255 5.51 -5.44 4.92
C ARG A 255 4.28 -4.58 5.05
N CYS A 256 4.42 -3.40 5.66
CA CYS A 256 3.31 -2.48 5.81
C CYS A 256 3.47 -1.24 4.93
N VAL A 257 2.35 -0.51 4.78
CA VAL A 257 2.27 0.80 4.11
C VAL A 257 1.49 1.79 4.97
N ARG A 258 1.77 3.07 4.78
CA ARG A 258 1.09 4.18 5.44
C ARG A 258 0.80 5.29 4.47
#